data_d49f9790b5cd847286132dd2e27c294b
#
_entry.id   d49f9790b5cd847286132dd2e27c294b
#
_cell.length_a   1.000
_cell.length_b   1.000
_cell.length_c   1.000
_cell.angle_alpha   90.00
_cell.angle_beta   90.00
_cell.angle_gamma   90.00
#
_symmetry.space_group_name_H-M   'P 1'
#
loop_
_entity.id
_entity.type
_entity.pdbx_description
1 polymer ?
#
loop_
_entity_poly.entity_id
_entity_poly.type
_entity_poly.pdbx_seq_one_letter_code
_entity_poly.pdbx_strand_id
1 'polypeptide(L)' 'MKLIERIKRTILNYRVKMAIRQAVELAEGSGRKHLVLTHKERPLVISKQRLGTLIRKRYFRKGTRIQDLERNALFITR' A
#
# COMPACT_ATOMS: atom_id res chain seq x y z
N MET A 1 -0.66 22.46 -18.01
CA MET A 1 -1.37 21.63 -17.04
C MET A 1 -1.26 20.16 -17.35
N LYS A 2 -1.47 19.72 -18.57
CA LYS A 2 -1.35 18.32 -18.96
C LYS A 2 0.05 17.75 -18.72
N LEU A 3 1.09 18.56 -18.87
CA LEU A 3 2.48 18.14 -18.66
C LEU A 3 2.75 17.84 -17.17
N ILE A 4 2.22 18.67 -16.27
CA ILE A 4 2.38 18.50 -14.82
C ILE A 4 1.68 17.21 -14.36
N GLU A 5 0.48 16.94 -14.89
CA GLU A 5 -0.25 15.72 -14.58
C GLU A 5 0.49 14.47 -15.04
N ARG A 6 1.11 14.50 -16.23
CA ARG A 6 1.92 13.39 -16.74
C ARG A 6 3.13 13.13 -15.85
N ILE A 7 3.81 14.20 -15.41
CA ILE A 7 4.96 14.09 -14.50
C ILE A 7 4.52 13.46 -13.17
N LYS A 8 3.40 13.91 -12.61
CA LYS A 8 2.87 13.34 -11.37
C LYS A 8 2.53 11.87 -11.51
N ARG A 9 1.90 11.46 -12.62
CA ARG A 9 1.59 10.05 -12.89
C ARG A 9 2.84 9.22 -13.03
N THR A 10 3.87 9.71 -13.73
CA THR A 10 5.12 9.01 -13.91
C THR A 10 5.81 8.78 -12.57
N ILE A 11 5.86 9.79 -11.71
CA ILE A 11 6.44 9.70 -10.37
C ILE A 11 5.64 8.70 -9.52
N LEU A 12 4.32 8.77 -9.56
CA LEU A 12 3.46 7.84 -8.81
C LEU A 12 3.66 6.40 -9.28
N ASN A 13 3.70 6.18 -10.60
CA ASN A 13 3.93 4.84 -11.15
C ASN A 13 5.28 4.28 -10.72
N TYR A 14 6.33 5.11 -10.73
CA TYR A 14 7.64 4.71 -10.25
C TYR A 14 7.62 4.32 -8.77
N ARG A 15 6.97 5.15 -7.94
CA ARG A 15 6.81 4.88 -6.51
C ARG A 15 6.04 3.59 -6.25
N VAL A 16 4.99 3.35 -7.03
CA VAL A 16 4.19 2.12 -6.91
C VAL A 16 5.03 0.90 -7.28
N LYS A 17 5.80 0.95 -8.36
CA LYS A 17 6.69 -0.14 -8.75
C LYS A 17 7.71 -0.45 -7.66
N MET A 18 8.34 0.58 -7.08
CA MET A 18 9.31 0.41 -6.00
C MET A 18 8.64 -0.15 -4.74
N ALA A 19 7.43 0.30 -4.43
CA ALA A 19 6.68 -0.19 -3.29
C ALA A 19 6.30 -1.67 -3.46
N ILE A 20 5.89 -2.08 -4.65
CA ILE A 20 5.59 -3.49 -4.95
C ILE A 20 6.84 -4.35 -4.78
N ARG A 21 7.97 -3.90 -5.31
CA ARG A 21 9.24 -4.60 -5.17
C ARG A 21 9.62 -4.76 -3.70
N GLN A 22 9.50 -3.70 -2.92
CA GLN A 22 9.76 -3.71 -1.49
C GLN A 22 8.82 -4.68 -0.76
N ALA A 23 7.54 -4.68 -1.11
CA ALA A 23 6.56 -5.58 -0.52
C ALA A 23 6.92 -7.05 -0.78
N VAL A 24 7.33 -7.38 -2.01
CA VAL A 24 7.77 -8.74 -2.37
C VAL A 24 8.99 -9.15 -1.57
N GLU A 25 10.00 -8.28 -1.47
CA GLU A 25 11.21 -8.55 -0.71
C GLU A 25 10.91 -8.78 0.78
N LEU A 26 10.05 -7.94 1.36
CA LEU A 26 9.66 -8.08 2.75
C LEU A 26 8.85 -9.36 2.99
N ALA A 27 7.97 -9.70 2.07
CA ALA A 27 7.17 -10.92 2.17
C ALA A 27 8.05 -12.17 2.10
N GLU A 28 9.04 -12.19 1.20
CA GLU A 28 9.98 -13.30 1.08
C GLU A 28 10.86 -13.42 2.33
N GLY A 29 11.34 -12.31 2.86
CA GLY A 29 12.20 -12.31 4.03
C GLY A 29 11.49 -12.67 5.33
N SER A 30 10.24 -12.26 5.50
CA SER A 30 9.48 -12.50 6.74
C SER A 30 8.53 -13.69 6.68
N GLY A 31 8.21 -14.19 5.49
CA GLY A 31 7.19 -15.22 5.29
C GLY A 31 5.76 -14.72 5.52
N ARG A 32 5.57 -13.41 5.58
CA ARG A 32 4.27 -12.78 5.84
C ARG A 32 3.74 -12.05 4.63
N LYS A 33 2.41 -12.02 4.48
CA LYS A 33 1.77 -11.28 3.42
C LYS A 33 1.92 -9.77 3.63
N HIS A 34 2.26 -9.06 2.57
CA HIS A 34 2.37 -7.61 2.56
C HIS A 34 1.43 -7.04 1.52
N LEU A 35 0.92 -5.85 1.80
CA LEU A 35 0.02 -5.12 0.91
C LEU A 35 0.65 -3.78 0.54
N VAL A 36 0.35 -3.33 -0.66
CA VAL A 36 0.67 -1.96 -1.09
C VAL A 36 -0.63 -1.20 -1.19
N LEU A 37 -0.81 -0.21 -0.35
CA LEU A 37 -2.01 0.62 -0.28
C LEU A 37 -1.68 2.04 -0.71
N THR A 38 -2.70 2.76 -1.17
CA THR A 38 -2.58 4.20 -1.38
C THR A 38 -3.09 4.91 -0.13
N HIS A 39 -2.23 5.71 0.49
CA HIS A 39 -2.59 6.49 1.67
C HIS A 39 -2.02 7.90 1.50
N LYS A 40 -2.89 8.92 1.56
CA LYS A 40 -2.50 10.33 1.35
C LYS A 40 -1.68 10.51 0.07
N GLU A 41 -2.16 9.92 -1.02
CA GLU A 41 -1.57 10.00 -2.37
C GLU A 41 -0.17 9.36 -2.47
N ARG A 42 0.21 8.53 -1.50
CA ARG A 42 1.50 7.83 -1.50
C ARG A 42 1.28 6.32 -1.33
N PRO A 43 2.09 5.49 -1.98
CA PRO A 43 2.02 4.05 -1.72
C PRO A 43 2.55 3.74 -0.32
N LEU A 44 1.82 2.89 0.39
CA LEU A 44 2.18 2.43 1.72
C LEU A 44 2.37 0.92 1.67
N VAL A 45 3.56 0.45 2.04
CA VAL A 45 3.86 -0.99 2.15
C VAL A 45 3.66 -1.40 3.60
N ILE A 46 2.80 -2.39 3.82
CA ILE A 46 2.45 -2.80 5.17
C ILE A 46 2.16 -4.31 5.22
N SER A 47 2.57 -4.97 6.30
CA SER A 47 2.20 -6.36 6.53
C SER A 47 0.73 -6.46 6.94
N LYS A 48 0.09 -7.57 6.58
CA LYS A 48 -1.31 -7.81 6.94
C LYS A 48 -1.52 -7.76 8.47
N GLN A 49 -0.55 -8.27 9.23
CA GLN A 49 -0.62 -8.26 10.69
C GLN A 49 -0.60 -6.83 11.25
N ARG A 50 0.30 -5.99 10.72
CA ARG A 50 0.41 -4.60 11.16
C ARG A 50 -0.81 -3.78 10.77
N LEU A 51 -1.44 -4.13 9.68
CA LEU A 51 -2.65 -3.48 9.20
C LEU A 51 -3.76 -3.52 10.26
N GLY A 52 -3.98 -4.68 10.87
CA GLY A 52 -4.94 -4.82 11.96
C GLY A 52 -4.61 -3.93 13.16
N THR A 53 -3.33 -3.80 13.48
CA THR A 53 -2.88 -2.91 14.56
C THR A 53 -3.18 -1.45 14.24
N LEU A 54 -2.92 -1.02 13.02
CA LEU A 54 -3.18 0.37 12.59
C LEU A 54 -4.68 0.69 12.59
N ILE A 55 -5.51 -0.28 12.21
CA ILE A 55 -6.96 -0.11 12.25
C ILE A 55 -7.41 0.12 13.70
N ARG A 56 -6.92 -0.67 14.64
CA ARG A 56 -7.24 -0.50 16.05
C ARG A 56 -6.76 0.84 16.61
N LYS A 57 -5.64 1.35 16.12
CA LYS A 57 -5.10 2.65 16.51
C LYS A 57 -5.75 3.82 15.78
N ARG A 58 -6.79 3.55 14.98
CA ARG A 58 -7.52 4.57 14.22
C ARG A 58 -6.64 5.35 13.23
N TYR A 59 -5.62 4.70 12.69
CA TYR A 59 -4.78 5.29 11.65
C TYR A 59 -5.57 5.51 10.35
N PHE A 60 -6.51 4.62 10.08
CA PHE A 60 -7.44 4.74 8.97
C PHE A 60 -8.78 5.30 9.44
N ARG A 61 -9.63 5.64 8.47
CA ARG A 61 -10.97 6.15 8.75
C ARG A 61 -11.77 5.18 9.62
N LYS A 62 -12.58 5.73 10.53
CA LYS A 62 -13.47 4.92 11.40
C LYS A 62 -14.35 4.00 10.56
N GLY A 63 -14.47 2.75 10.97
CA GLY A 63 -15.26 1.76 10.25
C GLY A 63 -14.50 1.02 9.16
N THR A 64 -13.22 1.34 8.93
CA THR A 64 -12.39 0.64 7.96
C THR A 64 -12.13 -0.79 8.42
N ARG A 65 -12.33 -1.75 7.50
CA ARG A 65 -12.07 -3.17 7.73
C ARG A 65 -10.87 -3.63 6.93
N ILE A 66 -10.23 -4.72 7.40
CA ILE A 66 -9.11 -5.33 6.67
C ILE A 66 -9.55 -5.71 5.25
N GLN A 67 -10.74 -6.28 5.10
CA GLN A 67 -11.27 -6.68 3.79
C GLN A 67 -11.41 -5.50 2.82
N ASP A 68 -11.81 -4.34 3.34
CA ASP A 68 -11.94 -3.13 2.51
C ASP A 68 -10.57 -2.67 2.00
N LEU A 69 -9.55 -2.71 2.86
CA LEU A 69 -8.20 -2.34 2.48
C LEU A 69 -7.59 -3.34 1.50
N GLU A 70 -7.82 -4.63 1.70
CA GLU A 70 -7.37 -5.66 0.76
C GLU A 70 -8.01 -5.49 -0.61
N ARG A 71 -9.31 -5.18 -0.64
CA ARG A 71 -10.05 -4.98 -1.90
C ARG A 71 -9.51 -3.79 -2.69
N ASN A 72 -9.11 -2.74 -2.02
CA ASN A 72 -8.62 -1.51 -2.64
C ASN A 72 -7.09 -1.46 -2.73
N ALA A 73 -6.39 -2.52 -2.33
CA ALA A 73 -4.94 -2.57 -2.40
C ALA A 73 -4.45 -2.54 -3.85
N LEU A 74 -3.37 -1.82 -4.07
CA LEU A 74 -2.70 -1.78 -5.37
C LEU A 74 -2.04 -3.11 -5.69
N PHE A 75 -1.57 -3.82 -4.66
CA PHE A 75 -0.90 -5.10 -4.79
C PHE A 75 -0.94 -5.84 -3.46
N ILE A 76 -1.06 -7.16 -3.52
CA ILE A 76 -0.99 -8.03 -2.34
C ILE A 76 -0.02 -9.17 -2.67
N THR A 77 0.97 -9.39 -1.82
CA THR A 77 1.90 -10.50 -2.00
C THR A 77 1.19 -11.83 -1.66
N ARG A 78 1.68 -12.89 -2.23
CA ARG A 78 1.16 -14.23 -1.95
C ARG A 78 1.79 -14.83 -0.69
#